data_c58fa39b2f14eb3badfdf7aeb646778a
#
_entry.id   c58fa39b2f14eb3badfdf7aeb646778a
#
_cell.length_a   1.000
_cell.length_b   1.000
_cell.length_c   1.000
_cell.angle_alpha   90.00
_cell.angle_beta   90.00
_cell.angle_gamma   90.00
#
_symmetry.space_group_name_H-M   'P 1'
#
loop_
_entity.id
_entity.type
_entity.pdbx_description
1 polymer ?
#
loop_
_entity_poly.entity_id
_entity_poly.type
_entity_poly.pdbx_seq_one_letter_code
_entity_poly.pdbx_strand_id
1 'polypeptide(L)'
;MQEQNLAIEYVGIDTIEPYERNARKHGNKDITAIKKSIEEFGFNDPIGIWHDQIVEGHGRLLAAQELGYNVVPIIRLDNLTDEQRRAYTLAHNKTAELSDWDFKVLAEELKDIADFDMSEFGFDVSSLKDDNNIAPDEEELFDDIEKQEVHYGVPYQGNKSRIADIIISILPEGKRLVDLFGGGGGAITHCAMLKGKWQNYLYNDLNEMITGLFLDAVYGKYHDERRVITREEFEHLKNEDAYVKYIWSFGNNGTGYLWGKDIEEIKCTACHIFFDEGLRERRLQYIRFLRLLRATNDPAPERLAVIERLQALNNLEALQRLEALQRLEISNIDYREYKYKKGDVVYCDVPYEQMGKGKCDDYGVNFNSKEFYEWCKAQPYQVFFSSYEISDPSFEKVKIKSVMSLIGANTNGQKVNEYLYSNRPIAYDKKTMENQD
;
A
#
# COMPACT_ATOMS: atom_id res chain seq x y z
N MET A 1 -20.03 -48.28 -10.99
CA MET A 1 -19.94 -47.48 -9.73
C MET A 1 -21.01 -48.06 -8.82
N GLN A 2 -20.64 -48.53 -7.62
CA GLN A 2 -21.63 -48.88 -6.61
C GLN A 2 -22.26 -47.56 -6.10
N GLU A 3 -23.58 -47.49 -6.11
CA GLU A 3 -24.30 -46.37 -5.49
C GLU A 3 -24.02 -46.44 -3.98
N GLN A 4 -23.39 -45.39 -3.44
CA GLN A 4 -23.10 -45.27 -2.03
C GLN A 4 -24.25 -44.46 -1.40
N ASN A 5 -25.11 -45.11 -0.64
CA ASN A 5 -26.13 -44.41 0.15
C ASN A 5 -25.49 -43.89 1.43
N LEU A 6 -25.16 -42.59 1.44
CA LEU A 6 -24.72 -41.90 2.66
C LEU A 6 -25.94 -41.54 3.51
N ALA A 7 -25.94 -41.97 4.76
CA ALA A 7 -26.98 -41.64 5.73
C ALA A 7 -26.39 -40.64 6.75
N ILE A 8 -27.19 -39.66 7.15
CA ILE A 8 -26.85 -38.75 8.25
C ILE A 8 -27.22 -39.45 9.56
N GLU A 9 -26.25 -39.58 10.44
CA GLU A 9 -26.41 -40.09 11.80
C GLU A 9 -26.15 -38.95 12.80
N TYR A 10 -26.72 -39.06 14.00
CA TYR A 10 -26.45 -38.15 15.10
C TYR A 10 -25.72 -38.89 16.20
N VAL A 11 -24.53 -38.42 16.55
CA VAL A 11 -23.68 -39.07 17.55
C VAL A 11 -23.24 -38.08 18.63
N GLY A 12 -22.92 -38.61 19.82
CA GLY A 12 -22.35 -37.79 20.88
C GLY A 12 -21.03 -37.19 20.47
N ILE A 13 -20.85 -35.87 20.70
CA ILE A 13 -19.63 -35.16 20.29
C ILE A 13 -18.36 -35.73 20.91
N ASP A 14 -18.49 -36.31 22.12
CA ASP A 14 -17.37 -36.93 22.86
C ASP A 14 -16.96 -38.27 22.27
N THR A 15 -17.72 -38.86 21.36
CA THR A 15 -17.39 -40.13 20.69
C THR A 15 -16.54 -39.93 19.42
N ILE A 16 -16.30 -38.69 19.01
CA ILE A 16 -15.57 -38.37 17.79
C ILE A 16 -14.13 -37.99 18.12
N GLU A 17 -13.17 -38.69 17.52
CA GLU A 17 -11.74 -38.49 17.72
C GLU A 17 -11.16 -37.58 16.63
N PRO A 18 -10.51 -36.46 16.99
CA PRO A 18 -9.77 -35.65 16.03
C PRO A 18 -8.61 -36.43 15.38
N TYR A 19 -8.38 -36.23 14.08
CA TYR A 19 -7.23 -36.79 13.40
C TYR A 19 -5.95 -36.01 13.71
N GLU A 20 -5.02 -36.61 14.47
CA GLU A 20 -3.77 -35.99 14.93
C GLU A 20 -2.89 -35.41 13.79
N ARG A 21 -2.93 -36.06 12.60
CA ARG A 21 -2.15 -35.65 11.43
C ARG A 21 -2.95 -34.76 10.46
N ASN A 22 -3.95 -34.03 10.98
CA ASN A 22 -4.66 -33.05 10.14
C ASN A 22 -3.69 -31.95 9.68
N ALA A 23 -3.48 -31.86 8.37
CA ALA A 23 -2.60 -30.84 7.77
C ALA A 23 -3.21 -29.42 7.78
N ARG A 24 -4.56 -29.32 7.93
CA ARG A 24 -5.25 -28.04 7.94
C ARG A 24 -5.31 -27.47 9.36
N LYS A 25 -4.83 -26.23 9.53
CA LYS A 25 -4.91 -25.50 10.79
C LYS A 25 -6.11 -24.57 10.76
N HIS A 26 -6.88 -24.56 11.82
CA HIS A 26 -8.02 -23.66 12.00
C HIS A 26 -7.63 -22.52 12.94
N GLY A 27 -7.74 -21.27 12.46
CA GLY A 27 -7.53 -20.07 13.26
C GLY A 27 -8.82 -19.63 13.96
N ASN A 28 -8.70 -18.77 14.98
CA ASN A 28 -9.87 -18.27 15.73
C ASN A 28 -10.92 -17.59 14.83
N LYS A 29 -10.50 -16.88 13.78
CA LYS A 29 -11.43 -16.25 12.83
C LYS A 29 -12.25 -17.26 12.05
N ASP A 30 -11.61 -18.34 11.60
CA ASP A 30 -12.23 -19.44 10.86
C ASP A 30 -13.29 -20.12 11.73
N ILE A 31 -12.94 -20.49 12.96
CA ILE A 31 -13.88 -21.11 13.92
C ILE A 31 -15.04 -20.15 14.22
N THR A 32 -14.79 -18.86 14.39
CA THR A 32 -15.85 -17.86 14.64
C THR A 32 -16.85 -17.80 13.49
N ALA A 33 -16.39 -17.79 12.23
CA ALA A 33 -17.26 -17.78 11.07
C ALA A 33 -18.09 -19.09 10.97
N ILE A 34 -17.48 -20.25 11.24
CA ILE A 34 -18.19 -21.53 11.26
C ILE A 34 -19.26 -21.55 12.38
N LYS A 35 -18.95 -21.04 13.58
CA LYS A 35 -19.92 -20.92 14.69
C LYS A 35 -21.13 -20.09 14.27
N LYS A 36 -20.87 -18.92 13.71
CA LYS A 36 -21.94 -18.03 13.23
C LYS A 36 -22.81 -18.71 12.16
N SER A 37 -22.18 -19.44 11.22
CA SER A 37 -22.91 -20.21 10.22
C SER A 37 -23.81 -21.28 10.85
N ILE A 38 -23.31 -22.00 11.88
CA ILE A 38 -24.10 -23.02 12.57
C ILE A 38 -25.24 -22.38 13.39
N GLU A 39 -25.00 -21.25 14.06
CA GLU A 39 -26.01 -20.53 14.84
C GLU A 39 -27.13 -20.00 13.94
N GLU A 40 -26.79 -19.42 12.79
CA GLU A 40 -27.74 -18.76 11.91
C GLU A 40 -28.50 -19.73 11.00
N PHE A 41 -27.81 -20.67 10.41
CA PHE A 41 -28.38 -21.56 9.39
C PHE A 41 -28.59 -23.01 9.87
N GLY A 42 -28.13 -23.33 11.06
CA GLY A 42 -28.14 -24.70 11.59
C GLY A 42 -26.93 -25.50 11.15
N PHE A 43 -26.81 -26.72 11.70
CA PHE A 43 -25.71 -27.64 11.39
C PHE A 43 -26.04 -28.42 10.08
N ASN A 44 -25.90 -27.76 8.93
CA ASN A 44 -26.34 -28.27 7.63
C ASN A 44 -25.29 -29.09 6.87
N ASP A 45 -24.02 -29.06 7.31
CA ASP A 45 -22.91 -29.77 6.69
C ASP A 45 -22.33 -30.82 7.67
N PRO A 46 -22.66 -32.12 7.56
CA PRO A 46 -22.27 -33.15 8.51
C PRO A 46 -20.75 -33.34 8.58
N ILE A 47 -20.27 -33.86 9.72
CA ILE A 47 -18.86 -34.23 9.93
C ILE A 47 -18.61 -35.60 9.30
N GLY A 48 -17.64 -35.71 8.39
CA GLY A 48 -17.24 -37.03 7.85
C GLY A 48 -16.30 -37.77 8.80
N ILE A 49 -16.70 -38.97 9.22
CA ILE A 49 -15.87 -39.81 10.09
C ILE A 49 -15.57 -41.16 9.45
N TRP A 50 -14.42 -41.70 9.79
CA TRP A 50 -14.01 -43.08 9.47
C TRP A 50 -13.79 -43.82 10.77
N HIS A 51 -14.64 -44.80 11.03
CA HIS A 51 -14.84 -45.40 12.37
C HIS A 51 -15.23 -44.28 13.35
N ASP A 52 -14.38 -43.92 14.28
CA ASP A 52 -14.64 -42.82 15.23
C ASP A 52 -13.74 -41.57 14.98
N GLN A 53 -12.88 -41.62 13.93
CA GLN A 53 -11.90 -40.56 13.63
C GLN A 53 -12.40 -39.63 12.53
N ILE A 54 -12.21 -38.32 12.73
CA ILE A 54 -12.59 -37.31 11.74
C ILE A 54 -11.74 -37.45 10.47
N VAL A 55 -12.40 -37.42 9.34
CA VAL A 55 -11.82 -37.32 7.99
C VAL A 55 -11.95 -35.92 7.45
N GLU A 56 -13.12 -35.31 7.62
CA GLU A 56 -13.42 -33.94 7.24
C GLU A 56 -14.30 -33.23 8.26
N GLY A 57 -14.20 -31.91 8.39
CA GLY A 57 -15.03 -31.14 9.31
C GLY A 57 -14.43 -30.87 10.68
N HIS A 58 -13.10 -30.89 10.84
CA HIS A 58 -12.43 -30.56 12.10
C HIS A 58 -12.83 -29.17 12.65
N GLY A 59 -12.94 -28.16 11.79
CA GLY A 59 -13.42 -26.83 12.18
C GLY A 59 -14.85 -26.82 12.68
N ARG A 60 -15.72 -27.66 12.08
CA ARG A 60 -17.12 -27.85 12.51
C ARG A 60 -17.23 -28.51 13.86
N LEU A 61 -16.36 -29.50 14.15
CA LEU A 61 -16.30 -30.10 15.49
C LEU A 61 -15.91 -29.07 16.54
N LEU A 62 -14.83 -28.30 16.30
CA LEU A 62 -14.38 -27.25 17.23
C LEU A 62 -15.46 -26.20 17.46
N ALA A 63 -16.13 -25.74 16.40
CA ALA A 63 -17.23 -24.79 16.49
C ALA A 63 -18.41 -25.36 17.32
N ALA A 64 -18.79 -26.63 17.10
CA ALA A 64 -19.86 -27.29 17.84
C ALA A 64 -19.53 -27.44 19.33
N GLN A 65 -18.27 -27.78 19.66
CA GLN A 65 -17.79 -27.85 21.03
C GLN A 65 -17.91 -26.50 21.75
N GLU A 66 -17.46 -25.44 21.09
CA GLU A 66 -17.57 -24.05 21.63
C GLU A 66 -19.03 -23.56 21.76
N LEU A 67 -19.92 -24.05 20.91
CA LEU A 67 -21.36 -23.79 20.97
C LEU A 67 -22.11 -24.64 22.00
N GLY A 68 -21.44 -25.64 22.61
CA GLY A 68 -22.02 -26.50 23.63
C GLY A 68 -22.95 -27.58 23.08
N TYR A 69 -22.77 -28.03 21.84
CA TYR A 69 -23.51 -29.14 21.28
C TYR A 69 -23.08 -30.44 21.95
N ASN A 70 -24.04 -31.26 22.36
CA ASN A 70 -23.79 -32.61 22.90
C ASN A 70 -23.84 -33.68 21.82
N VAL A 71 -24.52 -33.38 20.71
CA VAL A 71 -24.75 -34.29 19.59
C VAL A 71 -24.55 -33.56 18.28
N VAL A 72 -23.86 -34.18 17.33
CA VAL A 72 -23.58 -33.58 16.01
C VAL A 72 -23.95 -34.54 14.87
N PRO A 73 -24.35 -34.00 13.69
CA PRO A 73 -24.61 -34.80 12.51
C PRO A 73 -23.31 -35.28 11.88
N ILE A 74 -23.26 -36.55 11.53
CA ILE A 74 -22.12 -37.21 10.87
C ILE A 74 -22.52 -37.94 9.62
N ILE A 75 -21.55 -38.22 8.77
CA ILE A 75 -21.60 -39.25 7.73
C ILE A 75 -20.46 -40.24 7.94
N ARG A 76 -20.75 -41.55 7.70
CA ARG A 76 -19.72 -42.60 7.85
C ARG A 76 -19.06 -42.86 6.50
N LEU A 77 -17.72 -42.83 6.53
CA LEU A 77 -16.84 -43.12 5.40
C LEU A 77 -16.07 -44.43 5.61
N ASP A 78 -16.68 -45.37 6.36
CA ASP A 78 -16.06 -46.66 6.80
C ASP A 78 -15.76 -47.61 5.63
N ASN A 79 -16.30 -47.34 4.46
CA ASN A 79 -16.00 -48.08 3.23
C ASN A 79 -14.61 -47.78 2.65
N LEU A 80 -13.93 -46.71 3.12
CA LEU A 80 -12.60 -46.36 2.65
C LEU A 80 -11.54 -47.23 3.37
N THR A 81 -10.48 -47.61 2.66
CA THR A 81 -9.26 -48.10 3.30
C THR A 81 -8.54 -46.95 4.02
N ASP A 82 -7.62 -47.26 4.95
CA ASP A 82 -6.85 -46.22 5.64
C ASP A 82 -6.05 -45.33 4.68
N GLU A 83 -5.51 -45.89 3.61
CA GLU A 83 -4.82 -45.14 2.58
C GLU A 83 -5.76 -44.20 1.80
N GLN A 84 -6.93 -44.71 1.40
CA GLN A 84 -7.97 -43.93 0.73
C GLN A 84 -8.49 -42.81 1.62
N ARG A 85 -8.73 -43.08 2.91
CA ARG A 85 -9.13 -42.06 3.88
C ARG A 85 -8.12 -40.90 3.94
N ARG A 86 -6.81 -41.20 4.06
CA ARG A 86 -5.76 -40.18 4.11
C ARG A 86 -5.69 -39.40 2.81
N ALA A 87 -5.76 -40.06 1.67
CA ALA A 87 -5.79 -39.39 0.37
C ALA A 87 -7.04 -38.51 0.22
N TYR A 88 -8.20 -39.00 0.66
CA TYR A 88 -9.46 -38.25 0.61
C TYR A 88 -9.40 -37.01 1.50
N THR A 89 -8.88 -37.09 2.73
CA THR A 89 -8.71 -35.93 3.62
C THR A 89 -7.92 -34.80 2.95
N LEU A 90 -6.84 -35.14 2.25
CA LEU A 90 -6.03 -34.13 1.53
C LEU A 90 -6.75 -33.61 0.27
N ALA A 91 -7.34 -34.53 -0.52
CA ALA A 91 -8.05 -34.17 -1.74
C ALA A 91 -9.28 -33.29 -1.47
N HIS A 92 -10.07 -33.62 -0.45
CA HIS A 92 -11.24 -32.82 -0.06
C HIS A 92 -10.88 -31.40 0.31
N ASN A 93 -9.85 -31.21 1.14
CA ASN A 93 -9.37 -29.88 1.48
C ASN A 93 -8.83 -29.13 0.24
N LYS A 94 -8.10 -29.84 -0.64
CA LYS A 94 -7.48 -29.18 -1.82
C LYS A 94 -8.49 -28.82 -2.89
N THR A 95 -9.50 -29.65 -3.14
CA THR A 95 -10.53 -29.36 -4.14
C THR A 95 -11.38 -28.13 -3.80
N ALA A 96 -11.62 -27.87 -2.51
CA ALA A 96 -12.29 -26.65 -2.06
C ALA A 96 -11.49 -25.38 -2.36
N GLU A 97 -10.16 -25.50 -2.46
CA GLU A 97 -9.26 -24.38 -2.80
C GLU A 97 -9.14 -24.14 -4.31
N LEU A 98 -9.59 -25.07 -5.15
CA LEU A 98 -9.46 -24.97 -6.62
C LEU A 98 -10.63 -24.22 -7.30
N SER A 99 -11.70 -23.96 -6.56
CA SER A 99 -12.83 -23.20 -7.08
C SER A 99 -12.68 -21.72 -6.76
N ASP A 100 -12.98 -20.88 -7.76
CA ASP A 100 -13.00 -19.42 -7.63
C ASP A 100 -14.43 -18.90 -7.61
N TRP A 101 -14.63 -17.70 -7.05
CA TRP A 101 -15.89 -16.99 -7.06
C TRP A 101 -16.09 -16.28 -8.41
N ASP A 102 -17.29 -16.34 -8.98
CA ASP A 102 -17.76 -15.34 -9.93
C ASP A 102 -18.15 -14.09 -9.13
N PHE A 103 -17.27 -13.11 -9.13
CA PHE A 103 -17.41 -11.94 -8.27
C PHE A 103 -18.57 -11.02 -8.66
N LYS A 104 -19.00 -11.06 -9.93
CA LYS A 104 -20.17 -10.29 -10.35
C LYS A 104 -21.43 -10.89 -9.75
N VAL A 105 -21.59 -12.21 -9.87
CA VAL A 105 -22.72 -12.93 -9.28
C VAL A 105 -22.67 -12.83 -7.75
N LEU A 106 -21.48 -12.97 -7.13
CA LEU A 106 -21.32 -12.84 -5.69
C LEU A 106 -21.73 -11.44 -5.18
N ALA A 107 -21.35 -10.38 -5.88
CA ALA A 107 -21.73 -9.02 -5.51
C ALA A 107 -23.24 -8.77 -5.64
N GLU A 108 -23.88 -9.33 -6.68
CA GLU A 108 -25.34 -9.28 -6.86
C GLU A 108 -26.04 -10.03 -5.71
N GLU A 109 -25.62 -11.25 -5.40
CA GLU A 109 -26.17 -12.05 -4.29
C GLU A 109 -26.01 -11.35 -2.93
N LEU A 110 -24.82 -10.79 -2.66
CA LEU A 110 -24.55 -10.07 -1.40
C LEU A 110 -25.42 -8.80 -1.24
N LYS A 111 -25.82 -8.15 -2.34
CA LYS A 111 -26.76 -7.02 -2.31
C LYS A 111 -28.18 -7.46 -1.97
N ASP A 112 -28.59 -8.62 -2.48
CA ASP A 112 -29.93 -9.14 -2.29
C ASP A 112 -30.12 -9.77 -0.90
N ILE A 113 -29.01 -10.08 -0.19
CA ILE A 113 -29.02 -10.62 1.17
C ILE A 113 -29.03 -9.44 2.18
N ALA A 114 -30.21 -8.86 2.43
CA ALA A 114 -30.35 -7.71 3.30
C ALA A 114 -30.47 -8.04 4.80
N ASP A 115 -30.93 -9.24 5.13
CA ASP A 115 -31.28 -9.62 6.50
C ASP A 115 -30.12 -10.22 7.31
N PHE A 116 -28.98 -10.50 6.67
CA PHE A 116 -27.83 -11.14 7.28
C PHE A 116 -26.59 -10.25 7.20
N ASP A 117 -25.83 -10.15 8.30
CA ASP A 117 -24.52 -9.51 8.25
C ASP A 117 -23.44 -10.44 7.69
N MET A 118 -23.33 -10.46 6.37
CA MET A 118 -22.35 -11.29 5.66
C MET A 118 -20.90 -11.02 6.05
N SER A 119 -20.62 -9.91 6.77
CA SER A 119 -19.29 -9.65 7.31
C SER A 119 -18.88 -10.63 8.41
N GLU A 120 -19.85 -11.23 9.13
CA GLU A 120 -19.59 -12.26 10.14
C GLU A 120 -19.10 -13.58 9.52
N PHE A 121 -19.39 -13.79 8.24
CA PHE A 121 -18.92 -14.96 7.47
C PHE A 121 -17.66 -14.68 6.64
N GLY A 122 -17.02 -13.50 6.84
CA GLY A 122 -15.77 -13.13 6.20
C GLY A 122 -15.89 -12.30 4.94
N PHE A 123 -17.12 -11.90 4.54
CA PHE A 123 -17.32 -10.99 3.43
C PHE A 123 -17.28 -9.52 3.89
N ASP A 124 -16.59 -8.65 3.16
CA ASP A 124 -16.65 -7.21 3.41
C ASP A 124 -17.84 -6.59 2.68
N VAL A 125 -18.91 -6.38 3.42
CA VAL A 125 -20.15 -5.76 2.92
C VAL A 125 -20.26 -4.28 3.31
N SER A 126 -19.20 -3.67 3.83
CA SER A 126 -19.24 -2.27 4.30
C SER A 126 -19.58 -1.29 3.18
N SER A 127 -19.15 -1.58 1.95
CA SER A 127 -19.48 -0.81 0.74
C SER A 127 -20.89 -1.05 0.18
N LEU A 128 -21.64 -2.03 0.71
CA LEU A 128 -22.98 -2.38 0.26
C LEU A 128 -24.09 -1.85 1.17
N LYS A 129 -23.76 -1.32 2.36
CA LYS A 129 -24.73 -0.89 3.39
C LYS A 129 -25.20 0.57 3.25
N ASP A 130 -24.63 1.37 2.35
CA ASP A 130 -25.12 2.72 2.09
C ASP A 130 -26.26 2.68 1.07
N ASP A 131 -27.49 2.56 1.56
CA ASP A 131 -28.75 2.54 0.78
C ASP A 131 -29.03 3.80 -0.08
N ASN A 132 -28.12 4.79 -0.07
CA ASN A 132 -28.15 5.97 -0.95
C ASN A 132 -26.98 6.01 -1.94
N ASN A 133 -26.12 5.02 -1.95
CA ASN A 133 -25.11 4.87 -2.99
C ASN A 133 -25.51 3.69 -3.86
N ILE A 134 -26.25 3.97 -4.93
CA ILE A 134 -26.21 3.18 -6.16
C ILE A 134 -24.74 2.81 -6.33
N ALA A 135 -24.43 1.50 -6.48
CA ALA A 135 -23.07 1.08 -6.82
C ALA A 135 -22.59 2.06 -7.90
N PRO A 136 -21.50 2.80 -7.66
CA PRO A 136 -21.08 3.78 -8.66
C PRO A 136 -21.02 3.05 -9.97
N ASP A 137 -21.64 3.63 -11.00
CA ASP A 137 -21.53 3.12 -12.36
C ASP A 137 -20.08 2.78 -12.61
N GLU A 138 -19.77 1.79 -13.43
CA GLU A 138 -18.37 1.42 -13.70
C GLU A 138 -17.54 2.66 -14.08
N GLU A 139 -18.18 3.65 -14.72
CA GLU A 139 -17.63 4.98 -14.95
C GLU A 139 -17.34 5.77 -13.65
N GLU A 140 -18.18 5.72 -12.61
CA GLU A 140 -17.91 6.41 -11.32
C GLU A 140 -16.79 5.73 -10.52
N LEU A 141 -16.62 4.41 -10.63
CA LEU A 141 -15.46 3.71 -10.05
C LEU A 141 -14.17 4.03 -10.82
N PHE A 142 -14.29 4.29 -12.12
CA PHE A 142 -13.21 4.87 -12.93
C PHE A 142 -12.98 6.32 -12.55
N ASP A 143 -14.03 7.11 -12.31
CA ASP A 143 -13.95 8.49 -11.84
C ASP A 143 -13.35 8.62 -10.43
N ASP A 144 -13.57 7.67 -9.51
CA ASP A 144 -12.89 7.63 -8.21
C ASP A 144 -11.44 7.12 -8.31
N ILE A 145 -11.13 6.30 -9.32
CA ILE A 145 -9.75 5.95 -9.70
C ILE A 145 -9.14 7.10 -10.51
N GLU A 146 -9.92 7.83 -11.29
CA GLU A 146 -9.52 9.01 -12.08
C GLU A 146 -9.57 10.32 -11.29
N LYS A 147 -10.33 10.46 -10.21
CA LYS A 147 -10.05 11.44 -9.13
C LYS A 147 -8.80 11.01 -8.36
N GLN A 148 -7.76 10.64 -9.09
CA GLN A 148 -6.44 10.46 -8.56
C GLN A 148 -6.06 11.74 -7.83
N GLU A 149 -5.86 11.65 -6.52
CA GLU A 149 -5.01 12.62 -5.84
C GLU A 149 -3.77 12.77 -6.71
N VAL A 150 -3.54 13.97 -7.21
CA VAL A 150 -2.37 14.22 -8.07
C VAL A 150 -1.14 13.86 -7.27
N HIS A 151 -0.47 12.79 -7.66
CA HIS A 151 0.74 12.34 -7.00
C HIS A 151 1.96 12.97 -7.66
N TYR A 152 2.75 13.66 -6.88
CA TYR A 152 3.96 14.31 -7.36
C TYR A 152 5.20 13.47 -7.06
N GLY A 153 6.15 13.47 -7.99
CA GLY A 153 7.43 12.79 -7.85
C GLY A 153 7.36 11.26 -7.92
N VAL A 154 8.50 10.61 -7.93
CA VAL A 154 8.58 9.14 -7.93
C VAL A 154 8.26 8.57 -6.55
N PRO A 155 7.74 7.34 -6.48
CA PRO A 155 7.54 6.65 -5.22
C PRO A 155 8.86 6.49 -4.46
N TYR A 156 8.95 7.11 -3.29
CA TYR A 156 10.13 7.10 -2.44
C TYR A 156 9.75 7.35 -0.98
N GLN A 157 10.51 6.79 -0.05
CA GLN A 157 10.27 7.00 1.37
C GLN A 157 10.39 8.50 1.72
N GLY A 158 9.42 9.03 2.45
CA GLY A 158 9.38 10.46 2.80
C GLY A 158 8.91 11.41 1.70
N ASN A 159 8.33 10.89 0.60
CA ASN A 159 7.80 11.70 -0.50
C ASN A 159 6.81 12.76 0.00
N LYS A 160 6.99 14.01 -0.46
CA LYS A 160 6.18 15.18 -0.08
C LYS A 160 4.95 15.41 -0.97
N SER A 161 4.53 14.42 -1.77
CA SER A 161 3.42 14.55 -2.72
C SER A 161 2.16 15.14 -2.09
N ARG A 162 1.79 14.69 -0.87
CA ARG A 162 0.57 15.11 -0.18
C ARG A 162 0.54 16.56 0.30
N ILE A 163 1.69 17.21 0.37
CA ILE A 163 1.84 18.59 0.86
C ILE A 163 2.54 19.50 -0.15
N ALA A 164 2.90 18.98 -1.32
CA ALA A 164 3.61 19.72 -2.34
C ALA A 164 2.83 20.96 -2.81
N ASP A 165 1.53 20.83 -3.06
CA ASP A 165 0.66 21.95 -3.45
C ASP A 165 0.70 23.08 -2.42
N ILE A 166 0.66 22.74 -1.13
CA ILE A 166 0.69 23.71 -0.04
C ILE A 166 2.04 24.42 0.00
N ILE A 167 3.14 23.65 -0.04
CA ILE A 167 4.50 24.21 -0.05
C ILE A 167 4.66 25.15 -1.25
N ILE A 168 4.31 24.72 -2.46
CA ILE A 168 4.42 25.52 -3.68
C ILE A 168 3.59 26.80 -3.61
N SER A 169 2.42 26.77 -2.94
CA SER A 169 1.58 27.97 -2.76
C SER A 169 2.24 29.01 -1.85
N ILE A 170 3.00 28.58 -0.84
CA ILE A 170 3.67 29.45 0.14
C ILE A 170 5.01 30.01 -0.40
N LEU A 171 5.74 29.21 -1.17
CA LEU A 171 7.03 29.63 -1.71
C LEU A 171 6.86 30.90 -2.58
N PRO A 172 7.75 31.90 -2.47
CA PRO A 172 7.63 33.15 -3.22
C PRO A 172 7.84 32.96 -4.72
N GLU A 173 7.41 33.94 -5.50
CA GLU A 173 7.78 34.05 -6.92
C GLU A 173 9.28 34.27 -7.08
N GLY A 174 9.81 33.79 -8.21
CA GLY A 174 11.22 33.89 -8.54
C GLY A 174 11.50 33.47 -9.97
N LYS A 175 12.78 33.46 -10.34
CA LYS A 175 13.20 33.03 -11.68
C LYS A 175 13.36 31.51 -11.77
N ARG A 176 13.84 30.90 -10.69
CA ARG A 176 14.13 29.47 -10.64
C ARG A 176 13.79 28.90 -9.27
N LEU A 177 13.08 27.79 -9.22
CA LEU A 177 13.01 26.96 -8.03
C LEU A 177 14.25 26.08 -7.93
N VAL A 178 14.84 26.04 -6.75
CA VAL A 178 16.02 25.24 -6.44
C VAL A 178 15.65 24.29 -5.30
N ASP A 179 15.50 23.02 -5.61
CA ASP A 179 15.23 21.93 -4.68
C ASP A 179 16.55 21.25 -4.36
N LEU A 180 17.20 21.65 -3.24
CA LEU A 180 18.56 21.20 -2.90
C LEU A 180 18.63 19.81 -2.27
N PHE A 181 17.53 19.34 -1.71
CA PHE A 181 17.37 17.99 -1.20
C PHE A 181 16.13 17.42 -1.88
N GLY A 182 16.25 17.13 -3.15
CA GLY A 182 15.13 16.69 -3.98
C GLY A 182 14.44 15.44 -3.46
N GLY A 183 15.05 14.81 -2.42
CA GLY A 183 14.51 13.80 -1.50
C GLY A 183 13.25 13.14 -2.01
N GLY A 184 12.36 12.61 -1.33
CA GLY A 184 11.04 12.18 -1.81
C GLY A 184 10.78 12.06 -3.33
N GLY A 185 11.81 11.78 -4.14
CA GLY A 185 11.67 11.54 -5.57
C GLY A 185 11.26 12.77 -6.41
N GLY A 186 11.66 13.98 -6.00
CA GLY A 186 11.40 15.20 -6.75
C GLY A 186 9.96 15.68 -6.70
N ALA A 187 9.21 15.38 -5.64
CA ALA A 187 7.80 15.74 -5.54
C ALA A 187 7.57 17.26 -5.61
N ILE A 188 8.39 18.05 -4.95
CA ILE A 188 8.28 19.52 -4.96
C ILE A 188 8.64 20.06 -6.33
N THR A 189 9.74 19.60 -6.93
CA THR A 189 10.14 19.99 -8.30
C THR A 189 9.06 19.62 -9.32
N HIS A 190 8.50 18.39 -9.25
CA HIS A 190 7.44 17.95 -10.17
C HIS A 190 6.17 18.79 -10.03
N CYS A 191 5.70 19.02 -8.81
CA CYS A 191 4.56 19.90 -8.55
C CYS A 191 4.80 21.31 -9.10
N ALA A 192 5.99 21.86 -8.85
CA ALA A 192 6.36 23.19 -9.34
C ALA A 192 6.35 23.30 -10.87
N MET A 193 6.85 22.26 -11.54
CA MET A 193 6.83 22.18 -13.01
C MET A 193 5.41 22.16 -13.56
N LEU A 194 4.52 21.36 -12.96
CA LEU A 194 3.11 21.27 -13.35
C LEU A 194 2.36 22.60 -13.13
N LYS A 195 2.66 23.31 -12.02
CA LYS A 195 2.05 24.61 -11.72
C LYS A 195 2.61 25.75 -12.58
N GLY A 196 3.79 25.58 -13.18
CA GLY A 196 4.42 26.57 -14.03
C GLY A 196 4.80 27.88 -13.33
N LYS A 197 4.99 27.88 -12.01
CA LYS A 197 5.21 29.08 -11.19
C LYS A 197 6.58 29.73 -11.44
N TRP A 198 7.59 28.96 -11.84
CA TRP A 198 8.94 29.44 -12.12
C TRP A 198 9.34 29.15 -13.56
N GLN A 199 10.31 29.93 -14.07
CA GLN A 199 10.81 29.79 -15.44
C GLN A 199 11.77 28.60 -15.58
N ASN A 200 12.51 28.28 -14.51
CA ASN A 200 13.50 27.21 -14.49
C ASN A 200 13.44 26.45 -13.17
N TYR A 201 13.99 25.25 -13.16
CA TYR A 201 14.00 24.32 -12.02
C TYR A 201 15.39 23.72 -11.86
N LEU A 202 15.87 23.60 -10.63
CA LEU A 202 17.03 22.80 -10.29
C LEU A 202 16.59 21.74 -9.28
N TYR A 203 16.70 20.48 -9.68
CA TYR A 203 16.52 19.33 -8.80
C TYR A 203 17.88 18.78 -8.44
N ASN A 204 18.21 18.80 -7.15
CA ASN A 204 19.49 18.31 -6.62
C ASN A 204 19.23 17.26 -5.53
N ASP A 205 19.92 16.14 -5.61
CA ASP A 205 20.03 15.15 -4.54
C ASP A 205 21.38 14.46 -4.63
N LEU A 206 21.99 14.15 -3.47
CA LEU A 206 23.25 13.40 -3.44
C LEU A 206 23.12 11.97 -3.98
N ASN A 207 21.91 11.43 -3.99
CA ASN A 207 21.62 10.08 -4.46
C ASN A 207 21.36 10.09 -5.97
N GLU A 208 22.41 9.79 -6.75
CA GLU A 208 22.33 9.74 -8.21
C GLU A 208 21.28 8.75 -8.74
N MET A 209 21.02 7.65 -8.01
CA MET A 209 20.01 6.67 -8.44
C MET A 209 18.60 7.25 -8.35
N ILE A 210 18.29 8.07 -7.35
CA ILE A 210 16.96 8.66 -7.22
C ILE A 210 16.76 9.80 -8.22
N THR A 211 17.78 10.60 -8.47
CA THR A 211 17.73 11.62 -9.52
C THR A 211 17.58 10.99 -10.90
N GLY A 212 18.29 9.88 -11.14
CA GLY A 212 18.15 9.08 -12.36
C GLY A 212 16.76 8.48 -12.54
N LEU A 213 16.18 7.91 -11.47
CA LEU A 213 14.82 7.38 -11.48
C LEU A 213 13.79 8.46 -11.83
N PHE A 214 13.92 9.64 -11.22
CA PHE A 214 13.04 10.78 -11.51
C PHE A 214 13.14 11.23 -12.98
N LEU A 215 14.35 11.41 -13.48
CA LEU A 215 14.56 11.75 -14.89
C LEU A 215 13.99 10.71 -15.85
N ASP A 216 14.35 9.45 -15.65
CA ASP A 216 13.88 8.34 -16.46
C ASP A 216 12.33 8.30 -16.49
N ALA A 217 11.68 8.55 -15.34
CA ALA A 217 10.23 8.59 -15.25
C ALA A 217 9.63 9.79 -16.01
N VAL A 218 10.17 10.99 -15.82
CA VAL A 218 9.70 12.20 -16.53
C VAL A 218 9.93 12.10 -18.04
N TYR A 219 11.02 11.45 -18.47
CA TYR A 219 11.26 11.15 -19.89
C TYR A 219 10.40 10.01 -20.46
N GLY A 220 9.61 9.34 -19.60
CA GLY A 220 8.68 8.28 -20.03
C GLY A 220 9.30 6.92 -20.20
N LYS A 221 10.50 6.66 -19.69
CA LYS A 221 11.17 5.35 -19.77
C LYS A 221 10.32 4.23 -19.18
N TYR A 222 9.50 4.55 -18.18
CA TYR A 222 8.67 3.56 -17.48
C TYR A 222 7.22 3.51 -17.99
N HIS A 223 6.89 4.17 -19.11
CA HIS A 223 5.54 4.17 -19.67
C HIS A 223 4.97 2.77 -19.88
N ASP A 224 5.81 1.86 -20.40
CA ASP A 224 5.43 0.46 -20.64
C ASP A 224 6.15 -0.52 -19.69
N GLU A 225 6.61 -0.04 -18.54
CA GLU A 225 7.32 -0.89 -17.58
C GLU A 225 6.37 -1.89 -16.92
N ARG A 226 6.68 -3.19 -17.07
CA ARG A 226 5.84 -4.31 -16.59
C ARG A 226 6.64 -5.40 -15.92
N ARG A 227 7.93 -5.18 -15.64
CA ARG A 227 8.75 -6.18 -14.96
C ARG A 227 8.23 -6.42 -13.56
N VAL A 228 7.94 -7.66 -13.25
CA VAL A 228 7.73 -8.16 -11.89
C VAL A 228 9.07 -8.67 -11.40
N ILE A 229 9.59 -8.05 -10.34
CA ILE A 229 10.93 -8.33 -9.84
C ILE A 229 10.84 -9.34 -8.70
N THR A 230 11.49 -10.47 -8.84
CA THR A 230 11.65 -11.48 -7.79
C THR A 230 12.68 -11.02 -6.74
N ARG A 231 12.68 -11.66 -5.58
CA ARG A 231 13.68 -11.37 -4.54
C ARG A 231 15.11 -11.58 -5.03
N GLU A 232 15.34 -12.64 -5.82
CA GLU A 232 16.66 -12.94 -6.38
C GLU A 232 17.11 -11.84 -7.32
N GLU A 233 16.26 -11.41 -8.23
CA GLU A 233 16.53 -10.28 -9.13
C GLU A 233 16.75 -8.98 -8.37
N PHE A 234 15.94 -8.73 -7.30
CA PHE A 234 16.11 -7.57 -6.46
C PHE A 234 17.50 -7.53 -5.80
N GLU A 235 17.95 -8.63 -5.19
CA GLU A 235 19.25 -8.69 -4.55
C GLU A 235 20.42 -8.51 -5.54
N HIS A 236 20.24 -8.97 -6.78
CA HIS A 236 21.25 -8.81 -7.83
C HIS A 236 21.28 -7.41 -8.42
N LEU A 237 20.12 -6.80 -8.68
CA LEU A 237 20.01 -5.60 -9.50
C LEU A 237 19.81 -4.30 -8.68
N LYS A 238 19.48 -4.38 -7.39
CA LYS A 238 19.16 -3.19 -6.57
C LYS A 238 20.25 -2.12 -6.50
N ASN A 239 21.51 -2.46 -6.77
CA ASN A 239 22.61 -1.50 -6.79
C ASN A 239 22.90 -0.91 -8.18
N GLU A 240 22.25 -1.42 -9.22
CA GLU A 240 22.45 -1.02 -10.61
C GLU A 240 21.20 -0.45 -11.28
N ASP A 241 20.01 -0.90 -10.85
CA ASP A 241 18.71 -0.49 -11.39
C ASP A 241 17.87 0.22 -10.33
N ALA A 242 17.65 1.52 -10.51
CA ALA A 242 16.88 2.34 -9.60
C ALA A 242 15.40 1.93 -9.51
N TYR A 243 14.80 1.45 -10.61
CA TYR A 243 13.44 0.90 -10.61
C TYR A 243 13.36 -0.32 -9.69
N VAL A 244 14.29 -1.26 -9.85
CA VAL A 244 14.37 -2.44 -8.97
C VAL A 244 14.54 -2.01 -7.52
N LYS A 245 15.49 -1.13 -7.23
CA LYS A 245 15.82 -0.71 -5.88
C LYS A 245 14.66 -0.05 -5.15
N TYR A 246 14.02 0.95 -5.76
CA TYR A 246 13.04 1.77 -5.05
C TYR A 246 11.61 1.27 -5.23
N ILE A 247 11.25 0.80 -6.41
CA ILE A 247 9.87 0.38 -6.68
C ILE A 247 9.58 -1.00 -6.06
N TRP A 248 10.57 -1.87 -5.95
CA TRP A 248 10.42 -3.24 -5.44
C TRP A 248 10.97 -3.44 -4.01
N SER A 249 11.20 -2.35 -3.28
CA SER A 249 11.57 -2.42 -1.88
C SER A 249 10.42 -2.09 -0.94
N PHE A 250 10.47 -2.64 0.28
CA PHE A 250 9.51 -2.33 1.33
C PHE A 250 9.58 -0.85 1.71
N GLY A 251 8.43 -0.16 1.68
CA GLY A 251 8.39 1.28 1.96
C GLY A 251 9.14 2.16 0.95
N ASN A 252 9.51 1.64 -0.21
CA ASN A 252 10.26 2.34 -1.26
C ASN A 252 11.59 2.95 -0.78
N ASN A 253 12.25 2.30 0.19
CA ASN A 253 13.48 2.78 0.82
C ASN A 253 14.77 2.22 0.21
N GLY A 254 14.66 1.23 -0.69
CA GLY A 254 15.80 0.61 -1.38
C GLY A 254 16.62 -0.37 -0.54
N THR A 255 16.17 -0.77 0.66
CA THR A 255 16.95 -1.63 1.55
C THR A 255 16.56 -3.11 1.46
N GLY A 256 15.32 -3.44 1.77
CA GLY A 256 14.82 -4.80 1.79
C GLY A 256 13.76 -5.05 0.72
N TYR A 257 13.70 -6.29 0.23
CA TYR A 257 12.68 -6.67 -0.75
C TYR A 257 11.28 -6.51 -0.21
N LEU A 258 10.35 -6.21 -1.11
CA LEU A 258 8.99 -5.78 -0.81
C LEU A 258 8.19 -6.76 0.04
N TRP A 259 8.27 -8.06 -0.24
CA TRP A 259 7.40 -9.07 0.37
C TRP A 259 8.14 -10.05 1.27
N GLY A 260 7.42 -10.61 2.25
CA GLY A 260 7.88 -11.75 3.02
C GLY A 260 8.01 -13.00 2.13
N LYS A 261 8.90 -13.93 2.51
CA LYS A 261 9.14 -15.16 1.73
C LYS A 261 7.89 -16.03 1.58
N ASP A 262 7.02 -16.02 2.58
CA ASP A 262 5.84 -16.89 2.63
C ASP A 262 4.74 -16.48 1.64
N ILE A 263 4.78 -15.22 1.16
CA ILE A 263 3.74 -14.64 0.29
C ILE A 263 4.27 -14.22 -1.08
N GLU A 264 5.58 -14.28 -1.29
CA GLU A 264 6.26 -13.77 -2.49
C GLU A 264 5.74 -14.38 -3.79
N GLU A 265 5.62 -15.72 -3.84
CA GLU A 265 5.16 -16.43 -5.04
C GLU A 265 3.74 -16.00 -5.43
N ILE A 266 2.83 -15.94 -4.44
CA ILE A 266 1.43 -15.52 -4.67
C ILE A 266 1.38 -14.07 -5.17
N LYS A 267 2.18 -13.19 -4.57
CA LYS A 267 2.21 -11.75 -4.94
C LYS A 267 2.82 -11.51 -6.32
N CYS A 268 3.93 -12.18 -6.64
CA CYS A 268 4.51 -12.14 -7.98
C CYS A 268 3.51 -12.64 -9.04
N THR A 269 2.82 -13.75 -8.78
CA THR A 269 1.78 -14.28 -9.67
C THR A 269 0.64 -13.28 -9.86
N ALA A 270 0.16 -12.66 -8.78
CA ALA A 270 -0.86 -11.62 -8.86
C ALA A 270 -0.40 -10.43 -9.73
N CYS A 271 0.83 -9.95 -9.55
CA CYS A 271 1.39 -8.87 -10.38
C CYS A 271 1.47 -9.25 -11.87
N HIS A 272 1.88 -10.48 -12.19
CA HIS A 272 1.89 -10.95 -13.58
C HIS A 272 0.49 -10.93 -14.21
N ILE A 273 -0.53 -11.37 -13.46
CA ILE A 273 -1.92 -11.32 -13.94
C ILE A 273 -2.35 -9.89 -14.27
N PHE A 274 -1.89 -8.90 -13.48
CA PHE A 274 -2.23 -7.49 -13.70
C PHE A 274 -1.53 -6.84 -14.89
N PHE A 275 -0.33 -7.31 -15.22
CA PHE A 275 0.44 -6.77 -16.34
C PHE A 275 0.09 -7.40 -17.68
N ASP A 276 -0.73 -8.46 -17.70
CA ASP A 276 -1.14 -9.11 -18.93
C ASP A 276 -2.14 -8.22 -19.69
N GLU A 277 -1.86 -7.98 -20.98
CA GLU A 277 -2.70 -7.17 -21.84
C GLU A 277 -4.04 -7.86 -22.06
N GLY A 278 -5.12 -7.14 -21.82
CA GLY A 278 -6.50 -7.64 -21.95
C GLY A 278 -7.19 -7.97 -20.63
N LEU A 279 -6.53 -7.80 -19.48
CA LEU A 279 -7.09 -8.12 -18.17
C LEU A 279 -7.57 -6.90 -17.37
N ARG A 280 -7.78 -5.73 -18.01
CA ARG A 280 -8.27 -4.53 -17.31
C ARG A 280 -9.55 -4.83 -16.52
N GLU A 281 -10.44 -5.60 -17.11
CA GLU A 281 -11.70 -6.03 -16.50
C GLU A 281 -11.50 -7.02 -15.34
N ARG A 282 -10.61 -8.02 -15.50
CA ARG A 282 -10.21 -8.92 -14.40
C ARG A 282 -9.51 -8.19 -13.24
N ARG A 283 -8.76 -7.15 -13.55
CA ARG A 283 -8.13 -6.28 -12.56
C ARG A 283 -9.16 -5.61 -11.65
N LEU A 284 -10.22 -5.03 -12.20
CA LEU A 284 -11.31 -4.42 -11.44
C LEU A 284 -12.04 -5.45 -10.59
N GLN A 285 -12.33 -6.62 -11.15
CA GLN A 285 -12.95 -7.72 -10.43
C GLN A 285 -12.06 -8.20 -9.27
N TYR A 286 -10.75 -8.31 -9.47
CA TYR A 286 -9.82 -8.69 -8.41
C TYR A 286 -9.71 -7.62 -7.31
N ILE A 287 -9.69 -6.34 -7.65
CA ILE A 287 -9.69 -5.24 -6.67
C ILE A 287 -11.00 -5.24 -5.87
N ARG A 288 -12.15 -5.43 -6.52
CA ARG A 288 -13.45 -5.59 -5.86
C ARG A 288 -13.44 -6.78 -4.91
N PHE A 289 -12.95 -7.92 -5.35
CA PHE A 289 -12.80 -9.13 -4.55
C PHE A 289 -11.92 -8.93 -3.30
N LEU A 290 -10.75 -8.31 -3.46
CA LEU A 290 -9.88 -8.02 -2.32
C LEU A 290 -10.55 -7.09 -1.30
N ARG A 291 -11.36 -6.13 -1.76
CA ARG A 291 -12.18 -5.27 -0.89
C ARG A 291 -13.24 -6.09 -0.14
N LEU A 292 -13.98 -6.95 -0.84
CA LEU A 292 -15.00 -7.81 -0.26
C LEU A 292 -14.45 -8.79 0.79
N LEU A 293 -13.25 -9.32 0.59
CA LEU A 293 -12.58 -10.22 1.53
C LEU A 293 -11.88 -9.50 2.69
N ARG A 294 -11.98 -8.17 2.81
CA ARG A 294 -11.19 -7.38 3.76
C ARG A 294 -9.69 -7.63 3.69
N ALA A 295 -9.19 -8.10 2.58
CA ALA A 295 -7.77 -8.26 2.31
C ALA A 295 -7.12 -6.89 2.08
N THR A 296 -7.46 -5.89 2.94
CA THR A 296 -7.06 -4.49 2.84
C THR A 296 -5.55 -4.27 2.97
N ASN A 297 -4.81 -5.28 3.40
CA ASN A 297 -3.36 -5.26 3.52
C ASN A 297 -2.65 -6.01 2.39
N ASP A 298 -3.33 -6.27 1.26
CA ASP A 298 -2.67 -6.87 0.11
C ASP A 298 -1.84 -5.81 -0.64
N PRO A 299 -0.50 -5.89 -0.59
CA PRO A 299 0.35 -4.91 -1.25
C PRO A 299 0.35 -5.00 -2.79
N ALA A 300 -0.31 -6.00 -3.40
CA ALA A 300 -0.38 -6.09 -4.85
C ALA A 300 -1.13 -4.88 -5.47
N PRO A 301 -2.34 -4.48 -5.01
CA PRO A 301 -2.99 -3.24 -5.44
C PRO A 301 -2.16 -1.99 -5.17
N GLU A 302 -1.54 -1.91 -3.99
CA GLU A 302 -0.65 -0.79 -3.65
C GLU A 302 0.55 -0.71 -4.58
N ARG A 303 1.13 -1.85 -4.95
CA ARG A 303 2.28 -1.90 -5.86
C ARG A 303 1.91 -1.47 -7.27
N LEU A 304 0.75 -1.87 -7.75
CA LEU A 304 0.21 -1.38 -9.01
C LEU A 304 0.05 0.14 -9.01
N ALA A 305 -0.54 0.69 -7.95
CA ALA A 305 -0.67 2.14 -7.79
C ALA A 305 0.69 2.84 -7.79
N VAL A 306 1.72 2.24 -7.19
CA VAL A 306 3.10 2.76 -7.21
C VAL A 306 3.68 2.79 -8.63
N ILE A 307 3.46 1.73 -9.40
CA ILE A 307 3.93 1.65 -10.79
C ILE A 307 3.15 2.61 -11.69
N GLU A 308 1.83 2.69 -11.51
CA GLU A 308 0.99 3.66 -12.23
C GLU A 308 1.40 5.10 -11.97
N ARG A 309 1.75 5.45 -10.73
CA ARG A 309 2.31 6.77 -10.40
C ARG A 309 3.60 7.05 -11.17
N LEU A 310 4.50 6.06 -11.27
CA LEU A 310 5.72 6.20 -12.03
C LEU A 310 5.43 6.43 -13.52
N GLN A 311 4.47 5.69 -14.06
CA GLN A 311 4.01 5.84 -15.44
C GLN A 311 3.32 7.19 -15.68
N ALA A 312 2.52 7.66 -14.71
CA ALA A 312 1.78 8.92 -14.80
C ALA A 312 2.68 10.17 -14.81
N LEU A 313 3.93 10.09 -14.35
CA LEU A 313 4.88 11.21 -14.48
C LEU A 313 5.13 11.61 -15.93
N ASN A 314 4.80 10.75 -16.87
CA ASN A 314 4.87 11.00 -18.31
C ASN A 314 3.60 11.63 -18.90
N ASN A 315 2.51 11.80 -18.14
CA ASN A 315 1.20 12.29 -18.63
C ASN A 315 1.16 13.81 -18.93
N LEU A 316 2.28 14.50 -18.86
CA LEU A 316 2.38 15.85 -19.43
C LEU A 316 2.18 15.76 -20.95
N GLU A 317 1.32 16.60 -21.53
CA GLU A 317 1.21 16.72 -22.98
C GLU A 317 2.61 16.92 -23.58
N ALA A 318 2.89 16.28 -24.71
CA ALA A 318 4.25 16.17 -25.26
C ALA A 318 4.96 17.52 -25.41
N LEU A 319 4.22 18.58 -25.75
CA LEU A 319 4.75 19.95 -25.85
C LEU A 319 5.10 20.55 -24.46
N GLN A 320 4.22 20.42 -23.47
CA GLN A 320 4.45 20.91 -22.12
C GLN A 320 5.62 20.16 -21.46
N ARG A 321 5.75 18.86 -21.72
CA ARG A 321 6.85 18.03 -21.25
C ARG A 321 8.19 18.48 -21.83
N LEU A 322 8.28 18.71 -23.15
CA LEU A 322 9.49 19.19 -23.81
C LEU A 322 9.93 20.54 -23.25
N GLU A 323 9.01 21.48 -23.07
CA GLU A 323 9.31 22.79 -22.50
C GLU A 323 9.74 22.72 -21.04
N ALA A 324 9.09 21.88 -20.23
CA ALA A 324 9.44 21.69 -18.81
C ALA A 324 10.83 21.05 -18.66
N LEU A 325 11.15 20.05 -19.50
CA LEU A 325 12.44 19.37 -19.50
C LEU A 325 13.60 20.27 -19.93
N GLN A 326 13.37 21.17 -20.88
CA GLN A 326 14.38 22.18 -21.28
C GLN A 326 14.71 23.17 -20.14
N ARG A 327 13.84 23.27 -19.14
CA ARG A 327 13.97 24.18 -17.98
C ARG A 327 14.41 23.48 -16.70
N LEU A 328 14.57 22.13 -16.74
CA LEU A 328 14.99 21.32 -15.61
C LEU A 328 16.50 21.06 -15.66
N GLU A 329 17.21 21.57 -14.65
CA GLU A 329 18.61 21.25 -14.39
C GLU A 329 18.66 20.16 -13.29
N ILE A 330 19.55 19.18 -13.44
CA ILE A 330 19.81 18.14 -12.42
C ILE A 330 21.23 18.32 -11.89
N SER A 331 21.40 18.12 -10.58
CA SER A 331 22.72 18.06 -9.95
C SER A 331 22.77 17.05 -8.82
N ASN A 332 23.97 16.61 -8.47
CA ASN A 332 24.24 15.69 -7.37
C ASN A 332 25.34 16.27 -6.46
N ILE A 333 25.23 17.56 -6.13
CA ILE A 333 26.19 18.28 -5.30
C ILE A 333 25.75 18.31 -3.85
N ASP A 334 26.72 18.45 -2.94
CA ASP A 334 26.44 18.79 -1.55
C ASP A 334 25.80 20.18 -1.47
N TYR A 335 24.74 20.34 -0.63
CA TYR A 335 24.04 21.62 -0.48
C TYR A 335 24.96 22.78 -0.10
N ARG A 336 26.10 22.50 0.56
CA ARG A 336 27.13 23.49 0.94
C ARG A 336 27.90 24.02 -0.26
N GLU A 337 27.93 23.31 -1.36
CA GLU A 337 28.59 23.70 -2.62
C GLU A 337 27.69 24.52 -3.52
N TYR A 338 26.38 24.59 -3.18
CA TYR A 338 25.42 25.34 -3.98
C TYR A 338 25.76 26.83 -4.08
N LYS A 339 25.72 27.37 -5.29
CA LYS A 339 25.96 28.78 -5.58
C LYS A 339 24.68 29.48 -5.99
N TYR A 340 24.17 30.33 -5.11
CA TYR A 340 22.97 31.12 -5.33
C TYR A 340 23.09 32.02 -6.57
N LYS A 341 22.03 32.03 -7.40
CA LYS A 341 21.84 33.01 -8.49
C LYS A 341 20.68 33.94 -8.13
N LYS A 342 20.81 35.22 -8.48
CA LYS A 342 19.78 36.23 -8.17
C LYS A 342 18.44 35.81 -8.77
N GLY A 343 17.45 35.62 -7.94
CA GLY A 343 16.10 35.19 -8.31
C GLY A 343 15.82 33.71 -8.09
N ASP A 344 16.78 32.97 -7.49
CA ASP A 344 16.55 31.62 -7.02
C ASP A 344 15.65 31.62 -5.78
N VAL A 345 14.71 30.69 -5.72
CA VAL A 345 13.90 30.31 -4.56
C VAL A 345 14.41 28.95 -4.07
N VAL A 346 15.04 28.95 -2.90
CA VAL A 346 15.73 27.74 -2.38
C VAL A 346 14.86 27.01 -1.40
N TYR A 347 14.58 25.74 -1.69
CA TYR A 347 13.87 24.81 -0.84
C TYR A 347 14.71 23.58 -0.57
N CYS A 348 14.54 22.98 0.63
CA CYS A 348 15.28 21.81 1.10
C CYS A 348 14.33 20.82 1.77
N ASP A 349 14.22 19.60 1.26
CA ASP A 349 13.51 18.48 1.91
C ASP A 349 14.49 17.64 2.74
N VAL A 350 14.93 18.22 3.86
CA VAL A 350 15.99 17.61 4.67
C VAL A 350 15.50 16.41 5.49
N PRO A 351 16.40 15.46 5.83
CA PRO A 351 16.10 14.42 6.81
C PRO A 351 15.67 15.03 8.14
N TYR A 352 14.55 14.53 8.70
CA TYR A 352 13.95 15.12 9.90
C TYR A 352 14.78 14.86 11.15
N GLU A 353 14.85 15.87 12.02
CA GLU A 353 15.49 15.74 13.32
C GLU A 353 14.71 14.76 14.20
N GLN A 354 15.33 13.64 14.58
CA GLN A 354 14.72 12.69 15.51
C GLN A 354 14.88 13.20 16.94
N MET A 355 13.77 13.53 17.59
CA MET A 355 13.78 13.87 19.01
C MET A 355 14.25 12.66 19.83
N GLY A 356 15.47 12.74 20.37
CA GLY A 356 16.00 11.85 21.40
C GLY A 356 16.94 10.72 20.98
N LYS A 357 17.25 10.54 19.71
CA LYS A 357 18.31 9.62 19.26
C LYS A 357 19.12 10.28 18.16
N GLY A 358 20.35 10.70 18.48
CA GLY A 358 21.24 11.42 17.59
C GLY A 358 21.84 10.61 16.43
N LYS A 359 21.02 9.83 15.72
CA LYS A 359 21.39 9.13 14.50
C LYS A 359 20.22 9.13 13.53
N CYS A 360 20.39 9.84 12.44
CA CYS A 360 19.54 9.74 11.27
C CYS A 360 20.12 8.65 10.36
N ASP A 361 20.03 7.38 10.79
CA ASP A 361 20.63 6.24 10.08
C ASP A 361 19.72 5.70 8.93
N ASP A 362 18.48 6.22 8.77
CA ASP A 362 17.51 5.66 7.84
C ASP A 362 17.80 5.97 6.35
N TYR A 363 18.66 6.94 6.06
CA TYR A 363 18.98 7.36 4.69
C TYR A 363 20.43 7.07 4.26
N GLY A 364 21.21 6.35 5.08
CA GLY A 364 22.60 6.01 4.78
C GLY A 364 23.55 7.22 4.68
N VAL A 365 23.09 8.42 5.05
CA VAL A 365 23.88 9.65 5.04
C VAL A 365 23.90 10.23 6.45
N ASN A 366 25.11 10.50 6.98
CA ASN A 366 25.29 11.23 8.25
C ASN A 366 24.85 12.68 8.07
N PHE A 367 23.53 12.94 8.06
CA PHE A 367 23.01 14.31 8.01
C PHE A 367 23.06 14.95 9.39
N ASN A 368 23.72 16.12 9.48
CA ASN A 368 23.84 16.89 10.71
C ASN A 368 22.87 18.09 10.69
N SER A 369 21.73 17.95 11.34
CA SER A 369 20.70 19.01 11.39
C SER A 369 21.23 20.33 11.93
N LYS A 370 22.11 20.31 12.95
CA LYS A 370 22.71 21.54 13.51
C LYS A 370 23.59 22.26 12.50
N GLU A 371 24.44 21.53 11.79
CA GLU A 371 25.27 22.07 10.73
C GLU A 371 24.42 22.69 9.60
N PHE A 372 23.34 22.01 9.23
CA PHE A 372 22.39 22.52 8.25
C PHE A 372 21.72 23.81 8.74
N TYR A 373 21.29 23.89 10.01
CA TYR A 373 20.68 25.11 10.54
C TYR A 373 21.67 26.27 10.56
N GLU A 374 22.91 26.06 10.93
CA GLU A 374 23.95 27.08 10.86
C GLU A 374 24.22 27.53 9.41
N TRP A 375 24.26 26.58 8.49
CA TRP A 375 24.35 26.89 7.07
C TRP A 375 23.19 27.75 6.60
N CYS A 376 21.92 27.38 6.93
CA CYS A 376 20.74 28.19 6.56
C CYS A 376 20.84 29.62 7.11
N LYS A 377 21.23 29.79 8.38
CA LYS A 377 21.36 31.12 9.01
C LYS A 377 22.45 31.97 8.37
N ALA A 378 23.52 31.36 7.91
CA ALA A 378 24.64 32.04 7.27
C ALA A 378 24.32 32.52 5.82
N GLN A 379 23.22 32.04 5.22
CA GLN A 379 22.92 32.41 3.83
C GLN A 379 22.45 33.87 3.70
N PRO A 380 22.96 34.63 2.70
CA PRO A 380 22.51 36.00 2.43
C PRO A 380 21.14 36.04 1.74
N TYR A 381 20.53 34.90 1.40
CA TYR A 381 19.22 34.71 0.78
C TYR A 381 18.29 33.90 1.66
N GLN A 382 17.00 33.87 1.31
CA GLN A 382 16.00 33.08 2.01
C GLN A 382 16.12 31.59 1.64
N VAL A 383 16.14 30.72 2.64
CA VAL A 383 16.11 29.29 2.52
C VAL A 383 14.84 28.78 3.19
N PHE A 384 14.10 27.94 2.50
CA PHE A 384 12.94 27.25 3.03
C PHE A 384 13.27 25.77 3.23
N PHE A 385 12.71 25.17 4.27
CA PHE A 385 12.80 23.70 4.46
C PHE A 385 11.59 23.16 5.21
N SER A 386 11.20 21.92 4.93
CA SER A 386 10.10 21.26 5.65
C SER A 386 10.64 20.34 6.73
N SER A 387 9.97 20.30 7.89
CA SER A 387 10.27 19.37 8.99
C SER A 387 9.09 19.29 9.96
N TYR A 388 9.15 18.31 10.85
CA TYR A 388 8.38 18.33 12.10
C TYR A 388 8.91 19.44 13.03
N GLU A 389 8.58 19.41 14.32
CA GLU A 389 9.14 20.35 15.27
C GLU A 389 10.67 20.20 15.34
N ILE A 390 11.41 21.30 15.24
CA ILE A 390 12.88 21.34 15.28
C ILE A 390 13.37 21.91 16.60
N SER A 391 14.63 21.61 16.96
CA SER A 391 15.24 22.07 18.21
C SER A 391 15.66 23.54 18.20
N ASP A 392 15.81 24.16 17.03
CA ASP A 392 16.25 25.56 16.88
C ASP A 392 15.06 26.52 16.73
N PRO A 393 14.75 27.36 17.75
CA PRO A 393 13.60 28.27 17.71
C PRO A 393 13.83 29.54 16.90
N SER A 394 15.01 29.73 16.32
CA SER A 394 15.36 30.97 15.58
C SER A 394 14.75 31.06 14.19
N PHE A 395 14.16 29.97 13.68
CA PHE A 395 13.52 29.92 12.39
C PHE A 395 12.06 30.35 12.46
N GLU A 396 11.64 31.13 11.47
CA GLU A 396 10.22 31.38 11.20
C GLU A 396 9.55 30.08 10.74
N LYS A 397 8.30 29.83 11.16
CA LYS A 397 7.58 28.63 10.75
C LYS A 397 6.11 28.89 10.41
N VAL A 398 5.62 28.13 9.45
CA VAL A 398 4.21 28.05 9.06
C VAL A 398 3.78 26.59 9.16
N LYS A 399 2.66 26.32 9.85
CA LYS A 399 2.09 24.96 9.89
C LYS A 399 1.53 24.63 8.51
N ILE A 400 1.95 23.49 7.94
CA ILE A 400 1.46 22.99 6.65
C ILE A 400 0.26 22.07 6.87
N LYS A 401 0.44 20.99 7.61
CA LYS A 401 -0.58 19.95 7.81
C LYS A 401 -0.33 19.15 9.08
N SER A 402 -1.40 18.55 9.62
CA SER A 402 -1.27 17.50 10.62
C SER A 402 -1.26 16.14 9.91
N VAL A 403 -0.22 15.33 10.14
CA VAL A 403 -0.06 14.02 9.52
C VAL A 403 0.04 12.93 10.58
N MET A 404 -0.37 11.71 10.25
CA MET A 404 -0.13 10.55 11.11
C MET A 404 1.33 10.15 10.98
N SER A 405 2.07 10.16 12.10
CA SER A 405 3.46 9.71 12.10
C SER A 405 3.52 8.20 11.89
N LEU A 406 4.24 7.77 10.85
CA LEU A 406 4.58 6.37 10.61
C LEU A 406 5.97 6.02 11.19
N ILE A 407 6.66 6.97 11.82
CA ILE A 407 8.02 6.81 12.32
C ILE A 407 7.98 6.33 13.77
N GLY A 408 8.37 5.09 13.99
CA GLY A 408 8.57 4.45 15.29
C GLY A 408 7.57 3.34 15.61
N ALA A 409 8.07 2.12 15.82
CA ALA A 409 7.29 0.91 16.14
C ALA A 409 6.50 0.99 17.47
N ASN A 410 6.53 2.11 18.19
CA ASN A 410 5.89 2.34 19.50
C ASN A 410 5.04 3.63 19.56
N THR A 411 4.81 4.34 18.47
CA THR A 411 3.92 5.51 18.47
C THR A 411 2.54 5.06 18.02
N ASN A 412 1.61 4.97 18.96
CA ASN A 412 0.17 4.74 18.76
C ASN A 412 -0.43 5.86 17.88
N GLY A 413 -0.13 5.90 16.57
CA GLY A 413 -0.76 6.79 15.62
C GLY A 413 -0.89 8.26 16.07
N GLN A 414 0.13 8.85 16.70
CA GLN A 414 0.07 10.26 17.13
C GLN A 414 0.11 11.17 15.89
N LYS A 415 -0.86 12.10 15.84
CA LYS A 415 -0.82 13.18 14.86
C LYS A 415 0.37 14.09 15.17
N VAL A 416 1.24 14.30 14.19
CA VAL A 416 2.34 15.27 14.22
C VAL A 416 2.07 16.38 13.22
N ASN A 417 2.49 17.59 13.59
CA ASN A 417 2.39 18.73 12.68
C ASN A 417 3.63 18.82 11.82
N GLU A 418 3.45 19.04 10.54
CA GLU A 418 4.50 19.35 9.59
C GLU A 418 4.51 20.87 9.32
N TYR A 419 5.70 21.45 9.30
CA TYR A 419 5.91 22.88 9.17
C TYR A 419 6.85 23.20 8.01
N LEU A 420 6.63 24.35 7.38
CA LEU A 420 7.60 25.00 6.52
C LEU A 420 8.37 26.03 7.35
N TYR A 421 9.66 25.87 7.40
CA TYR A 421 10.60 26.75 8.10
C TYR A 421 11.33 27.66 7.13
N SER A 422 11.79 28.83 7.64
CA SER A 422 12.68 29.70 6.90
C SER A 422 13.60 30.50 7.83
N ASN A 423 14.80 30.82 7.34
CA ASN A 423 15.75 31.70 8.01
C ASN A 423 15.36 33.20 7.96
N ARG A 424 14.23 33.53 7.32
CA ARG A 424 13.66 34.88 7.20
C ARG A 424 12.14 34.83 7.29
N PRO A 425 11.46 35.99 7.55
CA PRO A 425 10.01 36.03 7.60
C PRO A 425 9.35 35.43 6.35
N ILE A 426 8.32 34.62 6.58
CA ILE A 426 7.53 33.97 5.51
C ILE A 426 6.32 34.83 5.22
N ALA A 427 6.23 35.38 4.00
CA ALA A 427 5.05 36.09 3.53
C ALA A 427 4.09 35.09 2.89
N TYR A 428 2.90 34.88 3.49
CA TYR A 428 1.85 34.02 2.93
C TYR A 428 0.47 34.58 3.23
N ASP A 429 -0.51 34.25 2.36
CA ASP A 429 -1.90 34.62 2.60
C ASP A 429 -2.58 33.58 3.51
N LYS A 430 -2.99 34.00 4.71
CA LYS A 430 -3.65 33.12 5.70
C LYS A 430 -4.96 32.50 5.19
N LYS A 431 -5.68 33.19 4.28
CA LYS A 431 -6.94 32.68 3.73
C LYS A 431 -6.76 31.44 2.85
N THR A 432 -5.59 31.27 2.27
CA THR A 432 -5.26 30.09 1.44
C THR A 432 -5.12 28.82 2.28
N MET A 433 -4.85 28.95 3.58
CA MET A 433 -4.64 27.82 4.50
C MET A 433 -5.91 27.37 5.23
N GLU A 434 -6.89 28.26 5.44
CA GLU A 434 -8.12 27.96 6.18
C GLU A 434 -9.13 27.09 5.40
N ASN A 435 -8.93 26.90 4.10
CA ASN A 435 -9.79 26.08 3.23
C ASN A 435 -9.28 24.65 3.01
N GLN A 436 -8.27 24.19 3.77
CA GLN A 436 -7.60 22.90 3.55
C GLN A 436 -7.59 21.97 4.78
N ASP A 437 -8.33 22.32 5.87
CA ASP A 437 -8.54 21.45 7.02
C ASP A 437 -9.76 20.54 6.87
#